data_870477dd84bac377e4afb817f3ef5819
#
_entry.id   870477dd84bac377e4afb817f3ef5819
#
_cell.length_a   1.000
_cell.length_b   1.000
_cell.length_c   1.000
_cell.angle_alpha   90.00
_cell.angle_beta   90.00
_cell.angle_gamma   90.00
#
_symmetry.space_group_name_H-M   'P 1'
#
loop_
_entity.id
_entity.type
_entity.pdbx_description
1 polymer ?
#
loop_
_entity_poly.entity_id
_entity_poly.type
_entity_poly.pdbx_seq_one_letter_code
_entity_poly.pdbx_strand_id
1 'polypeptide(L)'
;STQGVSSAASDVYKRQFVHNVFSCDKHFGYNTTYQTVFPHLMMWGQPFFKKNMSWLMPDKRPTDNMELAVDLPQEEEFALSNMMPYTYYNFWFLPKYQQEYADKYLLFDDITDAELKVFEEVFTKLIKISLWNTQGTQFLSKNPPHTGRVKELVKMFPNAKFIYLMRNPYTVFESTRSFFTNTIQPLKLQDVSNEQLEENIISIYAKLYHKYESDKKFIPEGNLMEVKFEDFEADAMGMTENIYQSLSIPGFAEARSDIEKYVGGKKGYKKNKYKYDDRTIRLVEENWDFALKQWDYNL
;
A
#
# COMPACT_ATOMS: atom_id res chain seq x y z
N SER A 1 -4.12 -10.81 28.61
CA SER A 1 -3.93 -9.35 28.39
C SER A 1 -3.60 -9.09 26.92
N THR A 2 -4.65 -8.87 26.15
CA THR A 2 -4.63 -8.71 24.68
C THR A 2 -4.81 -7.23 24.28
N GLN A 3 -4.01 -6.33 24.82
CA GLN A 3 -4.16 -4.88 24.54
C GLN A 3 -3.07 -4.25 23.65
N GLY A 4 -2.10 -5.01 23.14
CA GLY A 4 -0.94 -4.45 22.43
C GLY A 4 -0.94 -4.57 20.90
N VAL A 5 -1.89 -5.26 20.27
CA VAL A 5 -1.78 -5.66 18.85
C VAL A 5 -2.53 -4.73 17.87
N SER A 6 -3.29 -3.75 18.36
CA SER A 6 -4.26 -3.02 17.51
C SER A 6 -3.72 -1.79 16.78
N SER A 7 -2.51 -1.29 17.06
CA SER A 7 -2.06 0.02 16.56
C SER A 7 -1.37 -0.03 15.18
N ALA A 8 -0.55 -1.05 14.91
CA ALA A 8 0.13 -1.20 13.61
C ALA A 8 -0.82 -1.56 12.46
N ALA A 9 -1.85 -2.29 12.81
CA ALA A 9 -2.91 -2.72 11.92
C ALA A 9 -3.69 -1.59 11.26
N SER A 10 -3.77 -0.43 11.88
CA SER A 10 -4.67 0.65 11.47
C SER A 10 -4.27 1.31 10.14
N ASP A 11 -2.98 1.41 9.80
CA ASP A 11 -2.56 2.12 8.58
C ASP A 11 -2.61 1.23 7.34
N VAL A 12 -2.19 -0.01 7.48
CA VAL A 12 -2.36 -1.04 6.43
C VAL A 12 -3.84 -1.23 6.13
N TYR A 13 -4.70 -1.25 7.16
CA TYR A 13 -6.16 -1.34 7.04
C TYR A 13 -6.72 -0.21 6.17
N LYS A 14 -6.31 1.03 6.39
CA LYS A 14 -6.91 2.20 5.74
C LYS A 14 -6.63 2.25 4.25
N ARG A 15 -5.38 2.02 3.84
CA ARG A 15 -5.04 1.89 2.41
C ARG A 15 -5.70 0.67 1.78
N GLN A 16 -5.82 -0.43 2.52
CA GLN A 16 -6.52 -1.62 2.09
C GLN A 16 -8.03 -1.37 1.92
N PHE A 17 -8.63 -0.52 2.75
CA PHE A 17 -10.04 -0.14 2.61
C PHE A 17 -10.31 0.51 1.26
N VAL A 18 -9.51 1.51 0.86
CA VAL A 18 -9.64 2.14 -0.47
C VAL A 18 -9.45 1.10 -1.58
N HIS A 19 -8.42 0.26 -1.49
CA HIS A 19 -8.17 -0.81 -2.46
C HIS A 19 -9.37 -1.76 -2.59
N ASN A 20 -9.94 -2.17 -1.47
CA ASN A 20 -11.12 -3.04 -1.46
C ASN A 20 -12.37 -2.35 -2.01
N VAL A 21 -12.55 -1.04 -1.80
CA VAL A 21 -13.66 -0.27 -2.39
C VAL A 21 -13.57 -0.32 -3.91
N PHE A 22 -12.40 -0.01 -4.47
CA PHE A 22 -12.19 -0.04 -5.92
C PHE A 22 -12.24 -1.47 -6.49
N SER A 23 -11.80 -2.48 -5.74
CA SER A 23 -11.84 -3.88 -6.18
C SER A 23 -13.28 -4.45 -6.28
N CYS A 24 -14.30 -3.74 -5.79
CA CYS A 24 -15.69 -4.08 -6.03
C CYS A 24 -16.11 -3.85 -7.49
N ASP A 25 -15.40 -3.01 -8.23
CA ASP A 25 -15.62 -2.85 -9.66
C ASP A 25 -14.97 -4.00 -10.42
N LYS A 26 -15.77 -4.78 -11.12
CA LYS A 26 -15.33 -5.97 -11.87
C LYS A 26 -14.48 -5.68 -13.10
N HIS A 27 -14.42 -4.40 -13.53
CA HIS A 27 -13.48 -3.98 -14.57
C HIS A 27 -12.02 -4.02 -14.06
N PHE A 28 -11.83 -3.89 -12.75
CA PHE A 28 -10.49 -3.97 -12.16
C PHE A 28 -10.09 -5.41 -11.88
N GLY A 29 -8.86 -5.73 -12.33
CA GLY A 29 -8.13 -6.89 -11.86
C GLY A 29 -6.99 -6.46 -10.95
N TYR A 30 -6.64 -7.30 -10.00
CA TYR A 30 -5.66 -7.00 -8.96
C TYR A 30 -4.87 -8.26 -8.57
N ASN A 31 -3.74 -8.04 -7.89
CA ASN A 31 -2.96 -9.13 -7.32
C ASN A 31 -3.67 -9.67 -6.07
N THR A 32 -3.94 -10.98 -6.03
CA THR A 32 -4.67 -11.60 -4.92
C THR A 32 -3.75 -12.06 -3.79
N THR A 33 -4.31 -12.28 -2.60
CA THR A 33 -3.58 -12.86 -1.46
C THR A 33 -2.89 -14.18 -1.84
N TYR A 34 -3.56 -15.05 -2.60
CA TYR A 34 -2.96 -16.29 -3.08
C TYR A 34 -1.74 -16.03 -3.96
N GLN A 35 -1.82 -15.08 -4.88
CA GLN A 35 -0.75 -14.74 -5.80
C GLN A 35 0.47 -14.15 -5.09
N THR A 36 0.28 -13.45 -3.96
CA THR A 36 1.40 -12.95 -3.17
C THR A 36 2.20 -14.06 -2.49
N VAL A 37 1.51 -15.09 -2.03
CA VAL A 37 2.14 -16.21 -1.29
C VAL A 37 2.73 -17.25 -2.26
N PHE A 38 2.02 -17.52 -3.36
CA PHE A 38 2.38 -18.57 -4.33
C PHE A 38 2.57 -18.03 -5.75
N PRO A 39 3.52 -17.11 -5.97
CA PRO A 39 3.66 -16.42 -7.27
C PRO A 39 4.00 -17.37 -8.43
N HIS A 40 4.66 -18.49 -8.16
CA HIS A 40 4.99 -19.49 -9.18
C HIS A 40 3.81 -20.40 -9.56
N LEU A 41 2.74 -20.42 -8.75
CA LEU A 41 1.52 -21.20 -8.98
C LEU A 41 0.30 -20.31 -9.31
N MET A 42 0.53 -19.05 -9.62
CA MET A 42 -0.51 -18.02 -9.82
C MET A 42 -1.64 -18.45 -10.77
N MET A 43 -1.32 -19.19 -11.84
CA MET A 43 -2.29 -19.52 -12.89
C MET A 43 -3.19 -20.71 -12.56
N TRP A 44 -2.74 -21.64 -11.72
CA TRP A 44 -3.40 -22.94 -11.59
C TRP A 44 -3.85 -23.28 -10.18
N GLY A 45 -3.14 -22.79 -9.18
CA GLY A 45 -3.33 -23.25 -7.81
C GLY A 45 -4.47 -22.58 -7.05
N GLN A 46 -4.87 -21.35 -7.39
CA GLN A 46 -5.83 -20.58 -6.60
C GLN A 46 -7.20 -21.25 -6.48
N PRO A 47 -7.85 -21.74 -7.55
CA PRO A 47 -9.14 -22.41 -7.44
C PRO A 47 -9.07 -23.70 -6.60
N PHE A 48 -7.98 -24.46 -6.79
CA PHE A 48 -7.73 -25.68 -6.02
C PHE A 48 -7.53 -25.36 -4.54
N PHE A 49 -6.70 -24.38 -4.22
CA PHE A 49 -6.44 -23.94 -2.85
C PHE A 49 -7.71 -23.42 -2.18
N LYS A 50 -8.47 -22.56 -2.86
CA LYS A 50 -9.73 -22.03 -2.36
C LYS A 50 -10.73 -23.14 -2.00
N LYS A 51 -10.83 -24.16 -2.86
CA LYS A 51 -11.77 -25.27 -2.65
C LYS A 51 -11.33 -26.24 -1.55
N ASN A 52 -10.03 -26.54 -1.48
CA ASN A 52 -9.54 -27.69 -0.70
C ASN A 52 -8.73 -27.31 0.54
N MET A 53 -8.17 -26.09 0.62
CA MET A 53 -7.21 -25.70 1.65
C MET A 53 -7.53 -24.35 2.31
N SER A 54 -8.63 -23.68 1.93
CA SER A 54 -9.00 -22.38 2.53
C SER A 54 -9.20 -22.45 4.03
N TRP A 55 -9.59 -23.60 4.56
CA TRP A 55 -9.74 -23.87 5.99
C TRP A 55 -8.41 -23.78 6.78
N LEU A 56 -7.27 -23.85 6.13
CA LEU A 56 -5.94 -23.64 6.73
C LEU A 56 -5.64 -22.15 6.96
N MET A 57 -6.38 -21.26 6.33
CA MET A 57 -6.20 -19.81 6.49
C MET A 57 -7.08 -19.32 7.65
N PRO A 58 -6.54 -18.50 8.55
CA PRO A 58 -7.38 -17.84 9.55
C PRO A 58 -8.34 -16.87 8.86
N ASP A 59 -9.57 -16.74 9.36
CA ASP A 59 -10.57 -15.79 8.83
C ASP A 59 -10.11 -14.34 8.92
N LYS A 60 -9.19 -14.06 9.82
CA LYS A 60 -8.63 -12.72 10.05
C LYS A 60 -7.12 -12.77 10.18
N ARG A 61 -6.47 -11.74 9.69
CA ARG A 61 -5.02 -11.57 9.89
C ARG A 61 -4.70 -11.42 11.36
N PRO A 62 -3.71 -12.16 11.89
CA PRO A 62 -3.30 -12.02 13.29
C PRO A 62 -2.81 -10.61 13.66
N THR A 63 -2.32 -9.85 12.66
CA THR A 63 -1.68 -8.54 12.84
C THR A 63 -2.68 -7.39 12.95
N ASP A 64 -3.87 -7.48 12.31
CA ASP A 64 -4.77 -6.33 12.17
C ASP A 64 -6.27 -6.69 12.21
N ASN A 65 -6.62 -7.93 12.50
CA ASN A 65 -7.99 -8.43 12.48
C ASN A 65 -8.74 -8.21 11.15
N MET A 66 -8.03 -7.92 10.06
CA MET A 66 -8.63 -7.82 8.75
C MET A 66 -9.06 -9.18 8.24
N GLU A 67 -10.15 -9.18 7.51
CA GLU A 67 -10.58 -10.34 6.75
C GLU A 67 -9.45 -10.84 5.85
N LEU A 68 -9.16 -12.12 5.90
CA LEU A 68 -8.16 -12.78 5.09
C LEU A 68 -8.83 -13.84 4.24
N ALA A 69 -8.87 -13.60 2.95
CA ALA A 69 -9.37 -14.59 1.99
C ALA A 69 -8.40 -14.70 0.81
N VAL A 70 -8.44 -15.85 0.17
CA VAL A 70 -7.53 -16.24 -0.92
C VAL A 70 -7.57 -15.27 -2.09
N ASP A 71 -8.73 -14.72 -2.38
CA ASP A 71 -9.05 -13.87 -3.53
C ASP A 71 -9.14 -12.38 -3.21
N LEU A 72 -8.87 -11.97 -1.96
CA LEU A 72 -8.82 -10.55 -1.63
C LEU A 72 -7.62 -9.85 -2.26
N PRO A 73 -7.77 -8.56 -2.64
CA PRO A 73 -6.69 -7.78 -3.21
C PRO A 73 -5.55 -7.57 -2.21
N GLN A 74 -4.32 -7.61 -2.71
CA GLN A 74 -3.10 -7.50 -1.90
C GLN A 74 -2.04 -6.66 -2.61
N GLU A 75 -1.05 -6.17 -1.85
CA GLU A 75 0.07 -5.38 -2.37
C GLU A 75 0.97 -6.21 -3.28
N GLU A 76 1.36 -5.64 -4.41
CA GLU A 76 2.21 -6.31 -5.40
C GLU A 76 3.63 -6.56 -4.87
N GLU A 77 4.14 -5.71 -3.96
CA GLU A 77 5.49 -5.85 -3.44
C GLU A 77 5.72 -7.20 -2.76
N PHE A 78 4.69 -7.79 -2.14
CA PHE A 78 4.80 -9.15 -1.59
C PHE A 78 5.05 -10.20 -2.67
N ALA A 79 4.31 -10.14 -3.78
CA ALA A 79 4.53 -11.05 -4.89
C ALA A 79 5.89 -10.82 -5.53
N LEU A 80 6.26 -9.55 -5.76
CA LEU A 80 7.55 -9.16 -6.33
C LEU A 80 8.72 -9.66 -5.47
N SER A 81 8.62 -9.55 -4.14
CA SER A 81 9.67 -10.02 -3.22
C SER A 81 9.87 -11.54 -3.27
N ASN A 82 8.82 -12.28 -3.63
CA ASN A 82 8.90 -13.73 -3.85
C ASN A 82 9.35 -14.12 -5.28
N MET A 83 9.40 -13.16 -6.23
CA MET A 83 9.75 -13.40 -7.62
C MET A 83 11.15 -12.90 -7.99
N MET A 84 11.68 -11.91 -7.29
CA MET A 84 12.98 -11.31 -7.56
C MET A 84 13.60 -10.70 -6.29
N PRO A 85 14.94 -10.60 -6.20
CA PRO A 85 15.62 -10.00 -5.04
C PRO A 85 15.58 -8.46 -5.01
N TYR A 86 15.21 -7.81 -6.12
CA TYR A 86 15.31 -6.36 -6.32
C TYR A 86 14.04 -5.63 -5.87
N THR A 87 13.65 -5.80 -4.59
CA THR A 87 12.42 -5.25 -4.02
C THR A 87 12.66 -4.63 -2.66
N TYR A 88 11.88 -3.61 -2.33
CA TYR A 88 12.06 -2.88 -1.08
C TYR A 88 11.75 -3.75 0.15
N TYR A 89 10.70 -4.59 0.13
CA TYR A 89 10.29 -5.35 1.32
C TYR A 89 11.30 -6.41 1.77
N ASN A 90 12.31 -6.73 0.97
CA ASN A 90 13.38 -7.62 1.40
C ASN A 90 14.19 -7.05 2.59
N PHE A 91 14.16 -5.72 2.85
CA PHE A 91 14.76 -5.14 4.05
C PHE A 91 14.12 -5.64 5.36
N TRP A 92 12.89 -6.18 5.34
CA TRP A 92 12.25 -6.73 6.54
C TRP A 92 13.08 -7.84 7.18
N PHE A 93 13.78 -8.61 6.37
CA PHE A 93 14.71 -9.63 6.86
C PHE A 93 16.05 -9.04 7.27
N LEU A 94 16.47 -7.94 6.66
CA LEU A 94 17.77 -7.30 6.80
C LEU A 94 17.66 -5.82 7.20
N PRO A 95 17.06 -5.48 8.35
CA PRO A 95 16.69 -4.10 8.69
C PRO A 95 17.87 -3.15 8.86
N LYS A 96 19.11 -3.64 9.06
CA LYS A 96 20.32 -2.80 9.08
C LYS A 96 20.59 -2.12 7.73
N TYR A 97 20.13 -2.71 6.64
CA TYR A 97 20.30 -2.21 5.27
C TYR A 97 19.06 -1.45 4.75
N GLN A 98 18.13 -1.07 5.63
CA GLN A 98 16.88 -0.43 5.25
C GLN A 98 17.08 0.82 4.38
N GLN A 99 18.09 1.67 4.68
CA GLN A 99 18.39 2.87 3.89
C GLN A 99 18.89 2.50 2.48
N GLU A 100 19.76 1.52 2.35
CA GLU A 100 20.27 1.05 1.05
C GLU A 100 19.13 0.47 0.20
N TYR A 101 18.25 -0.35 0.82
CA TYR A 101 17.06 -0.86 0.14
C TYR A 101 16.10 0.26 -0.25
N ALA A 102 15.99 1.33 0.56
CA ALA A 102 15.16 2.47 0.25
C ALA A 102 15.72 3.24 -0.95
N ASP A 103 16.96 3.62 -0.95
CA ASP A 103 17.59 4.39 -2.03
C ASP A 103 17.54 3.60 -3.34
N LYS A 104 17.81 2.29 -3.28
CA LYS A 104 17.91 1.44 -4.47
C LYS A 104 16.56 0.91 -4.98
N TYR A 105 15.68 0.42 -4.10
CA TYR A 105 14.49 -0.32 -4.53
C TYR A 105 13.16 0.35 -4.16
N LEU A 106 13.16 1.39 -3.31
CA LEU A 106 12.00 2.22 -3.04
C LEU A 106 11.97 3.45 -3.95
N LEU A 107 13.10 4.16 -4.02
CA LEU A 107 13.23 5.43 -4.73
C LEU A 107 13.76 5.25 -6.17
N PHE A 108 14.41 4.13 -6.47
CA PHE A 108 15.07 3.83 -7.73
C PHE A 108 16.20 4.82 -8.09
N ASP A 109 16.79 5.50 -7.09
CA ASP A 109 17.87 6.45 -7.32
C ASP A 109 19.19 5.74 -7.65
N ASP A 110 19.48 4.60 -7.00
CA ASP A 110 20.68 3.81 -7.18
C ASP A 110 20.44 2.44 -7.88
N ILE A 111 19.28 2.26 -8.50
CA ILE A 111 18.98 1.04 -9.24
C ILE A 111 19.77 1.01 -10.56
N THR A 112 20.38 -0.13 -10.89
CA THR A 112 21.06 -0.30 -12.17
C THR A 112 20.04 -0.56 -13.31
N ASP A 113 20.43 -0.23 -14.55
CA ASP A 113 19.58 -0.49 -15.73
C ASP A 113 19.20 -1.97 -15.84
N ALA A 114 20.09 -2.88 -15.48
CA ALA A 114 19.82 -4.31 -15.51
C ALA A 114 18.76 -4.72 -14.46
N GLU A 115 18.84 -4.19 -13.26
CA GLU A 115 17.86 -4.45 -12.19
C GLU A 115 16.50 -3.82 -12.51
N LEU A 116 16.51 -2.58 -13.05
CA LEU A 116 15.29 -1.90 -13.49
C LEU A 116 14.59 -2.70 -14.59
N LYS A 117 15.33 -3.21 -15.56
CA LYS A 117 14.77 -4.07 -16.61
C LYS A 117 14.13 -5.33 -16.06
N VAL A 118 14.77 -5.99 -15.08
CA VAL A 118 14.18 -7.16 -14.40
C VAL A 118 12.89 -6.77 -13.68
N PHE A 119 12.87 -5.62 -12.99
CA PHE A 119 11.66 -5.10 -12.33
C PHE A 119 10.53 -4.90 -13.36
N GLU A 120 10.80 -4.22 -14.48
CA GLU A 120 9.81 -3.96 -15.53
C GLU A 120 9.22 -5.26 -16.12
N GLU A 121 10.07 -6.23 -16.41
CA GLU A 121 9.66 -7.55 -16.95
C GLU A 121 8.80 -8.32 -15.93
N VAL A 122 9.25 -8.43 -14.68
CA VAL A 122 8.56 -9.17 -13.63
C VAL A 122 7.25 -8.50 -13.25
N PHE A 123 7.24 -7.18 -13.09
CA PHE A 123 6.03 -6.42 -12.76
C PHE A 123 4.99 -6.51 -13.89
N THR A 124 5.42 -6.35 -15.14
CA THR A 124 4.52 -6.52 -16.31
C THR A 124 3.93 -7.94 -16.37
N LYS A 125 4.74 -8.96 -16.08
CA LYS A 125 4.27 -10.34 -16.00
C LYS A 125 3.24 -10.53 -14.90
N LEU A 126 3.50 -9.98 -13.70
CA LEU A 126 2.58 -10.03 -12.57
C LEU A 126 1.23 -9.41 -12.92
N ILE A 127 1.22 -8.21 -13.52
CA ILE A 127 0.01 -7.53 -13.98
C ILE A 127 -0.80 -8.42 -14.94
N LYS A 128 -0.16 -8.98 -15.97
CA LYS A 128 -0.83 -9.83 -16.95
C LYS A 128 -1.48 -11.06 -16.31
N ILE A 129 -0.78 -11.72 -15.41
CA ILE A 129 -1.29 -12.90 -14.71
C ILE A 129 -2.43 -12.51 -13.77
N SER A 130 -2.32 -11.38 -13.07
CA SER A 130 -3.37 -10.90 -12.17
C SER A 130 -4.66 -10.56 -12.92
N LEU A 131 -4.55 -9.87 -14.05
CA LEU A 131 -5.70 -9.58 -14.93
C LEU A 131 -6.33 -10.86 -15.47
N TRP A 132 -5.51 -11.82 -15.91
CA TRP A 132 -6.02 -13.12 -16.37
C TRP A 132 -6.74 -13.87 -15.25
N ASN A 133 -6.20 -13.87 -14.04
CA ASN A 133 -6.77 -14.58 -12.90
C ASN A 133 -8.10 -13.96 -12.41
N THR A 134 -8.18 -12.64 -12.39
CA THR A 134 -9.37 -11.89 -11.91
C THR A 134 -10.37 -11.58 -13.01
N GLN A 135 -10.02 -11.84 -14.28
CA GLN A 135 -10.79 -11.50 -15.48
C GLN A 135 -11.06 -9.98 -15.62
N GLY A 136 -10.26 -9.14 -14.96
CA GLY A 136 -10.33 -7.69 -15.08
C GLY A 136 -9.73 -7.21 -16.40
N THR A 137 -10.20 -6.05 -16.86
CA THR A 137 -9.71 -5.38 -18.08
C THR A 137 -8.70 -4.28 -17.80
N GLN A 138 -8.69 -3.76 -16.57
CA GLN A 138 -7.78 -2.73 -16.10
C GLN A 138 -7.15 -3.16 -14.77
N PHE A 139 -5.84 -2.96 -14.62
CA PHE A 139 -5.14 -3.35 -13.40
C PHE A 139 -5.28 -2.28 -12.32
N LEU A 140 -5.73 -2.70 -11.13
CA LEU A 140 -5.77 -1.89 -9.91
C LEU A 140 -4.57 -2.25 -9.05
N SER A 141 -3.65 -1.31 -8.92
CA SER A 141 -2.45 -1.43 -8.08
C SER A 141 -2.62 -0.71 -6.75
N LYS A 142 -2.21 -1.35 -5.67
CA LYS A 142 -2.00 -0.70 -4.38
C LYS A 142 -0.70 -1.19 -3.77
N ASN A 143 0.35 -0.40 -3.96
CA ASN A 143 1.70 -0.74 -3.52
C ASN A 143 2.39 0.50 -2.94
N PRO A 144 2.59 0.60 -1.62
CA PRO A 144 3.23 1.76 -1.00
C PRO A 144 4.56 2.17 -1.64
N PRO A 145 5.46 1.24 -2.03
CA PRO A 145 6.68 1.57 -2.74
C PRO A 145 6.50 2.32 -4.07
N HIS A 146 5.34 2.23 -4.72
CA HIS A 146 5.08 2.92 -5.97
C HIS A 146 5.08 4.45 -5.83
N THR A 147 4.91 4.98 -4.62
CA THR A 147 5.08 6.41 -4.33
C THR A 147 6.46 6.94 -4.72
N GLY A 148 7.52 6.15 -4.54
CA GLY A 148 8.89 6.52 -4.95
C GLY A 148 9.25 6.17 -6.39
N ARG A 149 8.33 5.50 -7.13
CA ARG A 149 8.58 4.97 -8.49
C ARG A 149 7.71 5.64 -9.55
N VAL A 150 7.09 6.77 -9.24
CA VAL A 150 6.10 7.45 -10.11
C VAL A 150 6.64 7.69 -11.51
N LYS A 151 7.86 8.21 -11.63
CA LYS A 151 8.49 8.50 -12.93
C LYS A 151 8.62 7.26 -13.81
N GLU A 152 9.06 6.14 -13.23
CA GLU A 152 9.21 4.87 -13.95
C GLU A 152 7.87 4.25 -14.30
N LEU A 153 6.89 4.34 -13.39
CA LEU A 153 5.53 3.87 -13.66
C LEU A 153 4.86 4.64 -14.80
N VAL A 154 5.07 5.96 -14.88
CA VAL A 154 4.57 6.76 -16.02
C VAL A 154 5.22 6.34 -17.33
N LYS A 155 6.54 6.02 -17.34
CA LYS A 155 7.21 5.49 -18.55
C LYS A 155 6.64 4.14 -18.97
N MET A 156 6.40 3.23 -18.01
CA MET A 156 5.84 1.91 -18.30
C MET A 156 4.37 1.99 -18.73
N PHE A 157 3.59 2.90 -18.12
CA PHE A 157 2.14 3.01 -18.26
C PHE A 157 1.71 4.47 -18.42
N PRO A 158 1.90 5.09 -19.62
CA PRO A 158 1.64 6.53 -19.82
C PRO A 158 0.20 6.96 -19.57
N ASN A 159 -0.75 6.05 -19.65
CA ASN A 159 -2.17 6.29 -19.41
C ASN A 159 -2.64 5.93 -18.00
N ALA A 160 -1.73 5.54 -17.10
CA ALA A 160 -2.08 5.20 -15.75
C ALA A 160 -2.71 6.38 -15.00
N LYS A 161 -3.69 6.09 -14.16
CA LYS A 161 -4.31 7.03 -13.23
C LYS A 161 -3.70 6.84 -11.85
N PHE A 162 -3.38 7.95 -11.20
CA PHE A 162 -2.72 7.96 -9.90
C PHE A 162 -3.64 8.55 -8.85
N ILE A 163 -3.81 7.82 -7.75
CA ILE A 163 -4.52 8.31 -6.57
C ILE A 163 -3.48 8.33 -5.44
N TYR A 164 -3.07 9.53 -5.03
CA TYR A 164 -2.15 9.68 -3.91
C TYR A 164 -2.95 9.90 -2.62
N LEU A 165 -2.86 8.92 -1.72
CA LEU A 165 -3.56 8.98 -0.43
C LEU A 165 -2.64 9.56 0.63
N MET A 166 -2.96 10.78 1.05
CA MET A 166 -2.33 11.45 2.17
C MET A 166 -2.98 11.06 3.50
N ARG A 167 -2.22 11.16 4.55
CA ARG A 167 -2.68 10.91 5.90
C ARG A 167 -1.94 11.77 6.90
N ASN A 168 -2.60 12.04 8.04
CA ASN A 168 -2.00 12.77 9.15
C ASN A 168 -0.61 12.19 9.52
N PRO A 169 0.48 12.98 9.41
CA PRO A 169 1.86 12.54 9.63
C PRO A 169 2.11 11.94 11.01
N TYR A 170 1.50 12.48 12.07
CA TYR A 170 1.61 11.90 13.42
C TYR A 170 1.10 10.45 13.45
N THR A 171 -0.03 10.23 12.79
CA THR A 171 -0.60 8.87 12.68
C THR A 171 0.28 7.96 11.83
N VAL A 172 0.87 8.47 10.76
CA VAL A 172 1.80 7.69 9.90
C VAL A 172 3.02 7.26 10.72
N PHE A 173 3.63 8.16 11.47
CA PHE A 173 4.79 7.83 12.31
C PHE A 173 4.46 6.73 13.33
N GLU A 174 3.40 6.92 14.12
CA GLU A 174 3.01 5.95 15.16
C GLU A 174 2.63 4.59 14.58
N SER A 175 1.87 4.58 13.49
CA SER A 175 1.47 3.32 12.87
C SER A 175 2.66 2.57 12.25
N THR A 176 3.61 3.29 11.66
CA THR A 176 4.81 2.70 11.07
C THR A 176 5.73 2.15 12.17
N ARG A 177 5.97 2.92 13.24
CA ARG A 177 6.73 2.48 14.41
C ARG A 177 6.15 1.21 15.00
N SER A 178 4.85 1.21 15.24
CA SER A 178 4.13 0.05 15.77
C SER A 178 4.17 -1.17 14.83
N PHE A 179 4.10 -0.96 13.52
CA PHE A 179 4.21 -2.03 12.54
C PHE A 179 5.58 -2.71 12.61
N PHE A 180 6.67 -1.95 12.62
CA PHE A 180 8.01 -2.50 12.70
C PHE A 180 8.30 -3.19 14.03
N THR A 181 7.82 -2.65 15.14
CA THR A 181 8.05 -3.25 16.45
C THR A 181 7.22 -4.49 16.72
N ASN A 182 6.01 -4.59 16.16
CA ASN A 182 5.08 -5.69 16.47
C ASN A 182 4.95 -6.73 15.36
N THR A 183 5.02 -6.30 14.08
CA THR A 183 4.75 -7.18 12.94
C THR A 183 6.03 -7.71 12.30
N ILE A 184 7.05 -6.85 12.14
CA ILE A 184 8.31 -7.23 11.49
C ILE A 184 9.26 -7.95 12.45
N GLN A 185 9.13 -7.72 13.76
CA GLN A 185 9.99 -8.31 14.79
C GLN A 185 10.24 -9.82 14.62
N PRO A 186 9.24 -10.68 14.36
CA PRO A 186 9.47 -12.12 14.19
C PRO A 186 10.13 -12.51 12.87
N LEU A 187 10.20 -11.60 11.88
CA LEU A 187 10.74 -11.87 10.54
C LEU A 187 12.20 -11.43 10.41
N LYS A 188 12.66 -10.49 11.23
CA LYS A 188 14.00 -9.93 11.11
C LYS A 188 15.10 -10.94 11.46
N LEU A 189 16.14 -10.95 10.65
CA LEU A 189 17.38 -11.74 10.87
C LEU A 189 18.49 -10.94 11.54
N GLN A 190 18.25 -9.65 11.78
CA GLN A 190 19.21 -8.71 12.37
C GLN A 190 18.50 -7.83 13.40
N ASP A 191 19.23 -7.47 14.47
CA ASP A 191 18.73 -6.51 15.45
C ASP A 191 19.09 -5.08 15.06
N VAL A 192 18.12 -4.18 15.18
CA VAL A 192 18.26 -2.72 15.13
C VAL A 192 17.69 -2.13 16.41
N SER A 193 18.29 -1.05 16.90
CA SER A 193 17.76 -0.36 18.08
C SER A 193 16.46 0.40 17.74
N ASN A 194 15.71 0.77 18.76
CA ASN A 194 14.49 1.58 18.55
C ASN A 194 14.84 2.97 17.98
N GLU A 195 15.96 3.55 18.40
CA GLU A 195 16.48 4.83 17.91
C GLU A 195 16.77 4.74 16.41
N GLN A 196 17.49 3.72 15.98
CA GLN A 196 17.79 3.48 14.56
C GLN A 196 16.52 3.25 13.73
N LEU A 197 15.55 2.55 14.32
CA LEU A 197 14.27 2.33 13.67
C LEU A 197 13.52 3.66 13.45
N GLU A 198 13.45 4.52 14.46
CA GLU A 198 12.79 5.82 14.37
C GLU A 198 13.51 6.75 13.38
N GLU A 199 14.85 6.80 13.41
CA GLU A 199 15.66 7.53 12.42
C GLU A 199 15.36 7.08 10.99
N ASN A 200 15.26 5.77 10.78
CA ASN A 200 14.91 5.22 9.47
C ASN A 200 13.50 5.63 9.04
N ILE A 201 12.51 5.56 9.92
CA ILE A 201 11.14 5.99 9.64
C ILE A 201 11.12 7.46 9.22
N ILE A 202 11.78 8.32 10.00
CA ILE A 202 11.86 9.76 9.75
C ILE A 202 12.51 10.05 8.39
N SER A 203 13.68 9.48 8.16
CA SER A 203 14.47 9.71 6.94
C SER A 203 13.75 9.18 5.68
N ILE A 204 13.25 7.96 5.73
CA ILE A 204 12.64 7.32 4.55
C ILE A 204 11.33 8.00 4.17
N TYR A 205 10.50 8.43 5.14
CA TYR A 205 9.30 9.19 4.85
C TYR A 205 9.63 10.50 4.15
N ALA A 206 10.63 11.26 4.65
CA ALA A 206 11.04 12.51 4.04
C ALA A 206 11.56 12.31 2.61
N LYS A 207 12.45 11.32 2.41
CA LYS A 207 12.95 10.96 1.07
C LYS A 207 11.80 10.62 0.12
N LEU A 208 10.86 9.76 0.56
CA LEU A 208 9.73 9.31 -0.25
C LEU A 208 8.78 10.48 -0.61
N TYR A 209 8.52 11.36 0.34
CA TYR A 209 7.71 12.57 0.13
C TYR A 209 8.36 13.49 -0.92
N HIS A 210 9.64 13.83 -0.74
CA HIS A 210 10.34 14.71 -1.68
C HIS A 210 10.49 14.08 -3.07
N LYS A 211 10.70 12.78 -3.14
CA LYS A 211 10.71 12.03 -4.40
C LYS A 211 9.37 12.13 -5.12
N TYR A 212 8.26 11.88 -4.42
CA TYR A 212 6.92 12.03 -4.96
C TYR A 212 6.67 13.47 -5.47
N GLU A 213 6.96 14.48 -4.65
CA GLU A 213 6.79 15.89 -5.02
C GLU A 213 7.59 16.27 -6.29
N SER A 214 8.81 15.71 -6.42
CA SER A 214 9.64 15.95 -7.61
C SER A 214 9.13 15.21 -8.86
N ASP A 215 8.55 14.03 -8.68
CA ASP A 215 8.20 13.12 -9.77
C ASP A 215 6.75 13.26 -10.23
N LYS A 216 5.83 13.80 -9.39
CA LYS A 216 4.42 13.98 -9.78
C LYS A 216 4.24 14.85 -11.03
N LYS A 217 5.19 15.73 -11.36
CA LYS A 217 5.20 16.53 -12.60
C LYS A 217 5.29 15.70 -13.89
N PHE A 218 5.72 14.43 -13.81
CA PHE A 218 5.75 13.53 -14.96
C PHE A 218 4.39 12.87 -15.23
N ILE A 219 3.45 12.95 -14.29
CA ILE A 219 2.09 12.44 -14.46
C ILE A 219 1.35 13.38 -15.42
N PRO A 220 0.75 12.85 -16.51
CA PRO A 220 -0.04 13.69 -17.42
C PRO A 220 -1.18 14.41 -16.69
N GLU A 221 -1.49 15.60 -17.14
CA GLU A 221 -2.61 16.39 -16.64
C GLU A 221 -3.92 15.58 -16.68
N GLY A 222 -4.73 15.63 -15.60
CA GLY A 222 -5.96 14.85 -15.45
C GLY A 222 -5.73 13.37 -15.07
N ASN A 223 -4.49 12.94 -14.81
CA ASN A 223 -4.19 11.58 -14.38
C ASN A 223 -3.77 11.45 -12.91
N LEU A 224 -3.77 12.54 -12.15
CA LEU A 224 -3.45 12.52 -10.70
C LEU A 224 -4.61 13.11 -9.90
N MET A 225 -4.96 12.42 -8.82
CA MET A 225 -5.80 12.97 -7.76
C MET A 225 -5.14 12.73 -6.41
N GLU A 226 -4.97 13.81 -5.63
CA GLU A 226 -4.44 13.78 -4.28
C GLU A 226 -5.61 13.86 -3.29
N VAL A 227 -5.69 12.90 -2.36
CA VAL A 227 -6.86 12.70 -1.48
C VAL A 227 -6.41 12.52 -0.05
N LYS A 228 -6.98 13.29 0.90
CA LYS A 228 -6.83 12.98 2.32
C LYS A 228 -7.62 11.72 2.64
N PHE A 229 -6.98 10.77 3.31
CA PHE A 229 -7.68 9.55 3.71
C PHE A 229 -8.85 9.84 4.65
N GLU A 230 -8.74 10.85 5.48
CA GLU A 230 -9.77 11.30 6.42
C GLU A 230 -11.05 11.72 5.68
N ASP A 231 -10.93 12.41 4.54
CA ASP A 231 -12.06 12.81 3.70
C ASP A 231 -12.69 11.58 3.02
N PHE A 232 -11.84 10.67 2.50
CA PHE A 232 -12.32 9.40 1.95
C PHE A 232 -13.07 8.56 3.00
N GLU A 233 -12.57 8.52 4.23
CA GLU A 233 -13.22 7.78 5.32
C GLU A 233 -14.54 8.41 5.76
N ALA A 234 -14.66 9.75 5.70
CA ALA A 234 -15.87 10.48 6.06
C ALA A 234 -17.01 10.22 5.06
N ASP A 235 -16.70 10.19 3.76
CA ASP A 235 -17.65 9.93 2.68
C ASP A 235 -17.01 9.05 1.60
N ALA A 236 -16.92 7.75 1.86
CA ALA A 236 -16.31 6.81 0.93
C ALA A 236 -17.04 6.72 -0.40
N MET A 237 -18.38 6.85 -0.42
CA MET A 237 -19.14 6.76 -1.66
C MET A 237 -18.96 8.00 -2.52
N GLY A 238 -19.18 9.20 -1.96
CA GLY A 238 -19.03 10.47 -2.69
C GLY A 238 -17.59 10.68 -3.14
N MET A 239 -16.60 10.32 -2.32
CA MET A 239 -15.18 10.42 -2.71
C MET A 239 -14.83 9.42 -3.83
N THR A 240 -15.36 8.19 -3.79
CA THR A 240 -15.14 7.22 -4.87
C THR A 240 -15.73 7.75 -6.18
N GLU A 241 -16.97 8.24 -6.17
CA GLU A 241 -17.60 8.83 -7.34
C GLU A 241 -16.78 10.02 -7.89
N ASN A 242 -16.32 10.90 -7.01
CA ASN A 242 -15.46 12.03 -7.39
C ASN A 242 -14.15 11.58 -8.03
N ILE A 243 -13.51 10.52 -7.52
CA ILE A 243 -12.29 9.97 -8.11
C ILE A 243 -12.54 9.43 -9.51
N TYR A 244 -13.63 8.65 -9.73
CA TYR A 244 -13.99 8.16 -11.06
C TYR A 244 -14.21 9.29 -12.06
N GLN A 245 -14.94 10.35 -11.65
CA GLN A 245 -15.21 11.52 -12.49
C GLN A 245 -13.94 12.30 -12.78
N SER A 246 -13.16 12.68 -11.75
CA SER A 246 -11.97 13.52 -11.89
C SER A 246 -10.88 12.86 -12.72
N LEU A 247 -10.69 11.55 -12.60
CA LEU A 247 -9.71 10.79 -13.35
C LEU A 247 -10.27 10.20 -14.66
N SER A 248 -11.55 10.47 -14.98
CA SER A 248 -12.22 9.91 -16.16
C SER A 248 -12.13 8.37 -16.22
N ILE A 249 -12.33 7.70 -15.08
CA ILE A 249 -12.38 6.24 -14.99
C ILE A 249 -13.79 5.79 -15.40
N PRO A 250 -13.97 4.90 -16.39
CA PRO A 250 -15.27 4.41 -16.78
C PRO A 250 -15.83 3.37 -15.79
N GLY A 251 -17.14 3.12 -15.83
CA GLY A 251 -17.74 1.95 -15.16
C GLY A 251 -18.30 2.21 -13.76
N PHE A 252 -18.29 3.46 -13.25
CA PHE A 252 -18.82 3.74 -11.89
C PHE A 252 -20.28 3.37 -11.72
N ALA A 253 -21.12 3.64 -12.73
CA ALA A 253 -22.55 3.37 -12.66
C ALA A 253 -22.85 1.87 -12.46
N GLU A 254 -22.10 1.01 -13.13
CA GLU A 254 -22.17 -0.44 -13.05
C GLU A 254 -21.64 -0.97 -11.71
N ALA A 255 -20.56 -0.36 -11.21
CA ALA A 255 -19.91 -0.77 -9.96
C ALA A 255 -20.61 -0.25 -8.71
N ARG A 256 -21.41 0.82 -8.83
CA ARG A 256 -22.00 1.57 -7.70
C ARG A 256 -22.67 0.67 -6.68
N SER A 257 -23.51 -0.26 -7.11
CA SER A 257 -24.27 -1.14 -6.20
C SER A 257 -23.35 -2.06 -5.37
N ASP A 258 -22.30 -2.62 -5.99
CA ASP A 258 -21.34 -3.50 -5.31
C ASP A 258 -20.48 -2.69 -4.33
N ILE A 259 -20.10 -1.46 -4.68
CA ILE A 259 -19.36 -0.52 -3.82
C ILE A 259 -20.24 -0.11 -2.62
N GLU A 260 -21.49 0.31 -2.84
CA GLU A 260 -22.44 0.69 -1.77
C GLU A 260 -22.64 -0.45 -0.75
N LYS A 261 -22.80 -1.68 -1.25
CA LYS A 261 -22.92 -2.87 -0.40
C LYS A 261 -21.68 -3.08 0.46
N TYR A 262 -20.47 -2.96 -0.13
CA TYR A 262 -19.22 -3.13 0.59
C TYR A 262 -19.04 -2.05 1.67
N VAL A 263 -19.17 -0.78 1.30
CA VAL A 263 -19.04 0.37 2.21
C VAL A 263 -20.08 0.31 3.34
N GLY A 264 -21.35 -0.03 3.01
CA GLY A 264 -22.43 -0.19 3.98
C GLY A 264 -22.15 -1.29 5.02
N GLY A 265 -21.55 -2.40 4.58
CA GLY A 265 -21.18 -3.51 5.47
C GLY A 265 -20.02 -3.20 6.43
N LYS A 266 -19.27 -2.12 6.18
CA LYS A 266 -18.15 -1.69 7.04
C LYS A 266 -18.50 -0.57 8.04
N LYS A 267 -19.76 -0.12 8.06
CA LYS A 267 -20.25 0.83 9.06
C LYS A 267 -20.18 0.22 10.47
N GLY A 268 -19.42 0.85 11.38
CA GLY A 268 -19.23 0.39 12.77
C GLY A 268 -17.83 -0.10 13.11
N TYR A 269 -16.88 0.00 12.21
CA TYR A 269 -15.49 -0.27 12.54
C TYR A 269 -14.98 0.75 13.58
N LYS A 270 -14.49 0.24 14.74
CA LYS A 270 -13.94 1.09 15.80
C LYS A 270 -12.59 1.65 15.37
N LYS A 271 -12.55 2.97 15.20
CA LYS A 271 -11.32 3.72 14.88
C LYS A 271 -10.34 3.63 16.05
N ASN A 272 -9.07 3.33 15.75
CA ASN A 272 -8.01 3.54 16.74
C ASN A 272 -7.81 5.04 16.92
N LYS A 273 -8.00 5.54 18.14
CA LYS A 273 -7.63 6.90 18.53
C LYS A 273 -6.18 6.84 19.01
N TYR A 274 -5.28 7.46 18.26
CA TYR A 274 -3.90 7.63 18.71
C TYR A 274 -3.85 8.77 19.71
N LYS A 275 -3.14 8.56 20.80
CA LYS A 275 -2.67 9.63 21.67
C LYS A 275 -1.18 9.75 21.37
N TYR A 276 -0.80 10.91 20.89
CA TYR A 276 0.61 11.19 20.61
C TYR A 276 1.25 11.70 21.89
N ASP A 277 2.42 11.16 22.24
CA ASP A 277 3.23 11.71 23.33
C ASP A 277 4.02 12.94 22.81
N ASP A 278 4.50 13.76 23.76
CA ASP A 278 5.25 14.99 23.43
C ASP A 278 6.50 14.71 22.60
N ARG A 279 7.09 13.52 22.72
CA ARG A 279 8.26 13.11 21.95
C ARG A 279 7.90 12.87 20.49
N THR A 280 6.81 12.12 20.23
CA THR A 280 6.29 11.89 18.88
C THR A 280 5.91 13.20 18.21
N ILE A 281 5.23 14.10 18.94
CA ILE A 281 4.84 15.41 18.41
C ILE A 281 6.09 16.18 17.94
N ARG A 282 7.09 16.34 18.80
CA ARG A 282 8.33 17.04 18.45
C ARG A 282 9.05 16.40 17.28
N LEU A 283 9.19 15.06 17.26
CA LEU A 283 9.88 14.35 16.16
C LEU A 283 9.21 14.62 14.81
N VAL A 284 7.88 14.58 14.77
CA VAL A 284 7.13 14.82 13.53
C VAL A 284 7.21 16.29 13.12
N GLU A 285 7.03 17.24 14.05
CA GLU A 285 7.12 18.67 13.76
C GLU A 285 8.50 19.12 13.28
N GLU A 286 9.56 18.61 13.92
CA GLU A 286 10.93 18.96 13.56
C GLU A 286 11.36 18.38 12.20
N ASN A 287 10.83 17.22 11.81
CA ASN A 287 11.32 16.50 10.64
C ASN A 287 10.33 16.45 9.46
N TRP A 288 9.02 16.59 9.70
CA TRP A 288 7.97 16.48 8.68
C TRP A 288 7.05 17.70 8.60
N ASP A 289 7.53 18.86 9.09
CA ASP A 289 6.82 20.16 9.01
C ASP A 289 6.35 20.49 7.58
N PHE A 290 7.13 20.10 6.57
CA PHE A 290 6.77 20.24 5.17
C PHE A 290 5.45 19.53 4.80
N ALA A 291 5.23 18.30 5.32
CA ALA A 291 4.01 17.54 5.07
C ALA A 291 2.83 18.07 5.88
N LEU A 292 3.07 18.50 7.13
CA LEU A 292 2.05 19.14 7.96
C LEU A 292 1.53 20.40 7.31
N LYS A 293 2.41 21.29 6.83
CA LYS A 293 2.04 22.56 6.19
C LYS A 293 1.37 22.37 4.84
N GLN A 294 1.92 21.50 3.98
CA GLN A 294 1.37 21.31 2.65
C GLN A 294 -0.04 20.76 2.67
N TRP A 295 -0.34 19.87 3.61
CA TRP A 295 -1.62 19.17 3.68
C TRP A 295 -2.53 19.71 4.81
N ASP A 296 -2.16 20.81 5.44
CA ASP A 296 -2.92 21.44 6.53
C ASP A 296 -3.36 20.43 7.61
N TYR A 297 -2.38 19.68 8.13
CA TYR A 297 -2.58 18.81 9.27
C TYR A 297 -2.14 19.49 10.55
N ASN A 298 -3.07 19.62 11.48
CA ASN A 298 -2.86 20.13 12.84
C ASN A 298 -3.15 19.02 13.86
N LEU A 299 -2.66 19.18 15.10
CA LEU A 299 -2.95 18.30 16.24
C LEU A 299 -4.41 18.38 16.66
#